data_5134ad5b1e189c152a2ed2d4692e1eba
#
_entry.id   5134ad5b1e189c152a2ed2d4692e1eba
#
_cell.length_a   1.000
_cell.length_b   1.000
_cell.length_c   1.000
_cell.angle_alpha   90.00
_cell.angle_beta   90.00
_cell.angle_gamma   90.00
#
_symmetry.space_group_name_H-M   'P 1'
#
loop_
_entity.id
_entity.type
_entity.pdbx_description
1 polymer ?
#
loop_
_entity_poly.entity_id
_entity_poly.type
_entity_poly.pdbx_seq_one_letter_code
_entity_poly.pdbx_strand_id
1 'polypeptide(L)'
;MKLLVGFLFVSMVCVGQPAIVGKWVTIDDGTNEEKSVVEIFEQKGQYYGKIVRIFSTEDPDPVCDKCPAEDGRYLKKIIGMEIIRNMKKVGDEYVDGSILDPEEGKVYRCKLWVEGAYLMVRGYWGPFYRTQTWRKST
;
A
#
# COMPACT_ATOMS: atom_id res chain seq x y z
N MET A 1 -9.83 -45.83 -40.68
CA MET A 1 -10.04 -44.39 -40.38
C MET A 1 -9.72 -44.16 -38.92
N LYS A 2 -8.58 -43.59 -38.61
CA LYS A 2 -8.24 -43.24 -37.23
C LYS A 2 -8.61 -41.78 -37.01
N LEU A 3 -9.60 -41.52 -36.12
CA LEU A 3 -9.93 -40.18 -35.68
C LEU A 3 -8.88 -39.75 -34.64
N LEU A 4 -8.04 -38.82 -35.00
CA LEU A 4 -7.15 -38.14 -34.05
C LEU A 4 -7.97 -37.07 -33.36
N VAL A 5 -8.42 -37.34 -32.12
CA VAL A 5 -8.98 -36.33 -31.24
C VAL A 5 -7.82 -35.58 -30.62
N GLY A 6 -7.52 -34.42 -31.18
CA GLY A 6 -6.55 -33.53 -30.58
C GLY A 6 -7.16 -32.91 -29.30
N PHE A 7 -6.67 -33.38 -28.15
CA PHE A 7 -6.95 -32.68 -26.89
C PHE A 7 -6.20 -31.36 -26.90
N LEU A 8 -6.95 -30.24 -27.06
CA LEU A 8 -6.43 -28.92 -26.84
C LEU A 8 -6.32 -28.72 -25.33
N PHE A 9 -5.09 -28.83 -24.80
CA PHE A 9 -4.82 -28.40 -23.45
C PHE A 9 -4.84 -26.88 -23.42
N VAL A 10 -5.95 -26.29 -23.00
CA VAL A 10 -6.00 -24.88 -22.64
C VAL A 10 -5.29 -24.76 -21.29
N SER A 11 -4.04 -24.34 -21.33
CA SER A 11 -3.32 -23.96 -20.12
C SER A 11 -4.01 -22.73 -19.55
N MET A 12 -4.83 -22.95 -18.53
CA MET A 12 -5.40 -21.86 -17.74
C MET A 12 -4.25 -21.21 -16.98
N VAL A 13 -3.74 -20.08 -17.49
CA VAL A 13 -2.78 -19.26 -16.75
C VAL A 13 -3.57 -18.62 -15.62
N CYS A 14 -3.42 -19.15 -14.42
CA CYS A 14 -3.97 -18.54 -13.22
C CYS A 14 -3.12 -17.31 -12.93
N VAL A 15 -3.59 -16.12 -13.38
CA VAL A 15 -2.99 -14.85 -13.00
C VAL A 15 -3.45 -14.56 -11.59
N GLY A 16 -2.61 -14.88 -10.59
CA GLY A 16 -2.85 -14.51 -9.20
C GLY A 16 -2.87 -12.99 -9.02
N GLN A 17 -3.47 -12.52 -7.93
CA GLN A 17 -3.40 -11.11 -7.57
C GLN A 17 -1.94 -10.69 -7.37
N PRO A 18 -1.58 -9.43 -7.71
CA PRO A 18 -0.26 -8.89 -7.41
C PRO A 18 0.09 -9.07 -5.94
N ALA A 19 1.37 -9.35 -5.67
CA ALA A 19 1.86 -9.69 -4.33
C ALA A 19 1.63 -8.59 -3.28
N ILE A 20 1.46 -7.31 -3.71
CA ILE A 20 1.21 -6.21 -2.77
C ILE A 20 -0.26 -6.10 -2.31
N VAL A 21 -1.20 -6.69 -3.05
CA VAL A 21 -2.62 -6.62 -2.68
C VAL A 21 -2.87 -7.43 -1.41
N GLY A 22 -3.49 -6.79 -0.43
CA GLY A 22 -3.78 -7.39 0.87
C GLY A 22 -3.47 -6.44 2.02
N LYS A 23 -3.41 -6.98 3.22
CA LYS A 23 -3.22 -6.21 4.46
C LYS A 23 -1.80 -6.32 4.96
N TRP A 24 -1.25 -5.18 5.34
CA TRP A 24 0.12 -5.03 5.82
C TRP A 24 0.14 -4.28 7.13
N VAL A 25 0.96 -4.74 8.07
CA VAL A 25 1.24 -4.02 9.31
C VAL A 25 2.34 -3.01 9.05
N THR A 26 2.04 -1.74 9.28
CA THR A 26 3.02 -0.67 9.16
C THR A 26 3.93 -0.65 10.37
N ILE A 27 5.22 -0.50 10.13
CA ILE A 27 6.25 -0.51 11.16
C ILE A 27 7.05 0.77 11.02
N ASP A 28 7.15 1.52 12.11
CA ASP A 28 7.98 2.71 12.18
C ASP A 28 9.46 2.32 12.09
N ASP A 29 10.20 2.89 11.15
CA ASP A 29 11.60 2.55 10.91
C ASP A 29 12.55 3.15 11.96
N GLY A 30 12.12 4.14 12.72
CA GLY A 30 12.90 4.72 13.82
C GLY A 30 12.75 3.96 15.14
N THR A 31 11.54 3.52 15.48
CA THR A 31 11.21 2.89 16.76
C THR A 31 10.96 1.39 16.67
N ASN A 32 10.76 0.87 15.45
CA ASN A 32 10.34 -0.51 15.17
C ASN A 32 8.96 -0.88 15.76
N GLU A 33 8.14 0.12 16.06
CA GLU A 33 6.78 -0.07 16.56
C GLU A 33 5.79 -0.36 15.44
N GLU A 34 4.86 -1.27 15.72
CA GLU A 34 3.69 -1.49 14.87
C GLU A 34 2.69 -0.34 15.07
N LYS A 35 2.31 0.31 13.98
CA LYS A 35 1.47 1.53 14.01
C LYS A 35 0.05 1.30 13.55
N SER A 36 -0.12 0.60 12.45
CA SER A 36 -1.42 0.44 11.81
C SER A 36 -1.46 -0.77 10.88
N VAL A 37 -2.63 -1.07 10.37
CA VAL A 37 -2.80 -2.00 9.25
C VAL A 37 -3.30 -1.21 8.05
N VAL A 38 -2.60 -1.35 6.93
CA VAL A 38 -2.95 -0.77 5.64
C VAL A 38 -3.39 -1.87 4.70
N GLU A 39 -4.54 -1.71 4.07
CA GLU A 39 -5.02 -2.59 3.02
C GLU A 39 -4.69 -1.99 1.67
N ILE A 40 -3.92 -2.72 0.87
CA ILE A 40 -3.60 -2.34 -0.50
C ILE A 40 -4.57 -3.03 -1.46
N PHE A 41 -5.12 -2.25 -2.37
CA PHE A 41 -6.11 -2.70 -3.34
C PHE A 41 -5.88 -2.03 -4.69
N GLU A 42 -6.39 -2.67 -5.74
CA GLU A 42 -6.38 -2.15 -7.09
C GLU A 42 -7.71 -1.48 -7.41
N GLN A 43 -7.66 -0.34 -8.07
CA GLN A 43 -8.81 0.36 -8.60
C GLN A 43 -8.45 0.99 -9.95
N LYS A 44 -9.16 0.61 -11.00
CA LYS A 44 -8.96 1.14 -12.37
C LYS A 44 -7.51 1.07 -12.84
N GLY A 45 -6.82 -0.04 -12.58
CA GLY A 45 -5.45 -0.28 -13.01
C GLY A 45 -4.39 0.42 -12.18
N GLN A 46 -4.74 1.10 -11.11
CA GLN A 46 -3.80 1.71 -10.17
C GLN A 46 -3.98 1.12 -8.76
N TYR A 47 -2.98 1.33 -7.91
CA TYR A 47 -2.95 0.76 -6.57
C TYR A 47 -3.04 1.85 -5.52
N TYR A 48 -3.80 1.53 -4.47
CA TYR A 48 -4.13 2.43 -3.36
C TYR A 48 -3.93 1.67 -2.05
N GLY A 49 -3.71 2.40 -0.97
CA GLY A 49 -3.65 1.82 0.35
C GLY A 49 -4.46 2.65 1.34
N LYS A 50 -5.34 1.98 2.08
CA LYS A 50 -6.16 2.63 3.12
C LYS A 50 -5.83 2.06 4.49
N ILE A 51 -5.84 2.92 5.51
CA ILE A 51 -5.70 2.50 6.88
C ILE A 51 -7.00 1.82 7.33
N VAL A 52 -6.91 0.57 7.75
CA VAL A 52 -8.08 -0.20 8.24
C VAL A 52 -8.06 -0.39 9.74
N ARG A 53 -6.90 -0.21 10.39
CA ARG A 53 -6.73 -0.33 11.83
C ARG A 53 -5.57 0.52 12.32
N ILE A 54 -5.71 1.07 13.52
CA ILE A 54 -4.65 1.80 14.24
C ILE A 54 -4.42 1.11 15.58
N PHE A 55 -3.15 0.92 15.95
CA PHE A 55 -2.78 0.29 17.21
C PHE A 55 -2.64 1.27 18.37
N SER A 56 -2.76 2.57 18.14
CA SER A 56 -2.73 3.58 19.21
C SER A 56 -3.89 3.40 20.17
N THR A 57 -3.62 3.54 21.46
CA THR A 57 -4.61 3.42 22.54
C THR A 57 -5.11 4.76 23.06
N GLU A 58 -4.47 5.87 22.67
CA GLU A 58 -4.80 7.20 23.18
C GLU A 58 -6.10 7.75 22.57
N ASP A 59 -6.25 7.63 21.25
CA ASP A 59 -7.46 8.01 20.54
C ASP A 59 -7.88 6.86 19.62
N PRO A 60 -9.03 6.24 19.84
CA PRO A 60 -9.49 5.12 19.03
C PRO A 60 -10.02 5.52 17.65
N ASP A 61 -10.33 6.79 17.42
CA ASP A 61 -10.90 7.30 16.16
C ASP A 61 -10.31 8.68 15.82
N PRO A 62 -9.00 8.75 15.55
CA PRO A 62 -8.35 10.03 15.29
C PRO A 62 -8.73 10.60 13.93
N VAL A 63 -8.66 11.94 13.84
CA VAL A 63 -8.80 12.67 12.58
C VAL A 63 -7.44 13.23 12.16
N CYS A 64 -7.28 13.51 10.86
CA CYS A 64 -6.05 14.10 10.35
C CYS A 64 -6.05 15.62 10.53
N ASP A 65 -5.68 16.09 11.69
CA ASP A 65 -5.61 17.52 12.02
C ASP A 65 -4.37 18.22 11.46
N LYS A 66 -3.37 17.47 11.03
CA LYS A 66 -2.14 17.97 10.41
C LYS A 66 -2.11 17.84 8.89
N CYS A 67 -3.09 17.20 8.29
CA CYS A 67 -3.18 17.08 6.83
C CYS A 67 -3.30 18.48 6.18
N PRO A 68 -2.74 18.67 4.97
CA PRO A 68 -2.91 19.92 4.23
C PRO A 68 -4.39 20.20 3.98
N ALA A 69 -4.80 21.46 4.15
CA ALA A 69 -6.20 21.86 4.01
C ALA A 69 -6.75 21.63 2.59
N GLU A 70 -5.88 21.69 1.57
CA GLU A 70 -6.22 21.54 0.15
C GLU A 70 -6.33 20.10 -0.31
N ASP A 71 -5.88 19.17 0.50
CA ASP A 71 -5.69 17.77 0.10
C ASP A 71 -7.01 16.96 0.12
N GLY A 72 -8.03 17.45 0.82
CA GLY A 72 -9.30 16.77 0.98
C GLY A 72 -9.32 15.74 2.12
N ARG A 73 -8.19 15.48 2.77
CA ARG A 73 -8.06 14.57 3.92
C ARG A 73 -7.97 15.31 5.27
N TYR A 74 -7.89 16.63 5.22
CA TYR A 74 -7.87 17.47 6.43
C TYR A 74 -9.13 17.26 7.28
N LEU A 75 -8.94 17.00 8.56
CA LEU A 75 -9.99 16.72 9.56
C LEU A 75 -10.86 15.47 9.25
N LYS A 76 -10.47 14.67 8.29
CA LYS A 76 -11.13 13.38 8.04
C LYS A 76 -10.61 12.30 8.98
N LYS A 77 -11.44 11.28 9.20
CA LYS A 77 -11.04 10.10 9.97
C LYS A 77 -9.86 9.41 9.33
N ILE A 78 -8.87 9.04 10.13
CA ILE A 78 -7.68 8.32 9.66
C ILE A 78 -8.03 6.86 9.35
N ILE A 79 -8.91 6.23 10.13
CA ILE A 79 -9.41 4.89 9.81
C ILE A 79 -10.31 4.97 8.56
N GLY A 80 -9.96 4.21 7.54
CA GLY A 80 -10.59 4.23 6.22
C GLY A 80 -9.95 5.19 5.22
N MET A 81 -8.97 5.98 5.65
CA MET A 81 -8.32 6.97 4.79
C MET A 81 -7.34 6.32 3.81
N GLU A 82 -7.44 6.71 2.54
CA GLU A 82 -6.42 6.39 1.55
C GLU A 82 -5.15 7.20 1.82
N ILE A 83 -4.11 6.53 2.28
CA ILE A 83 -2.80 7.14 2.49
C ILE A 83 -1.83 6.87 1.35
N ILE A 84 -2.03 5.78 0.60
CA ILE A 84 -1.27 5.49 -0.62
C ILE A 84 -2.22 5.68 -1.80
N ARG A 85 -1.78 6.44 -2.80
CA ARG A 85 -2.62 6.79 -3.97
C ARG A 85 -1.85 6.69 -5.28
N ASN A 86 -2.58 6.25 -6.31
CA ASN A 86 -2.18 6.35 -7.71
C ASN A 86 -0.86 5.64 -8.04
N MET A 87 -0.56 4.54 -7.37
CA MET A 87 0.62 3.75 -7.68
C MET A 87 0.43 2.99 -9.00
N LYS A 88 1.44 3.04 -9.84
CA LYS A 88 1.46 2.35 -11.14
C LYS A 88 2.43 1.20 -11.10
N LYS A 89 2.00 0.02 -11.52
CA LYS A 89 2.87 -1.15 -11.61
C LYS A 89 3.76 -1.04 -12.85
N VAL A 90 5.08 -1.09 -12.62
CA VAL A 90 6.11 -1.14 -13.67
C VAL A 90 7.06 -2.29 -13.33
N GLY A 91 6.94 -3.41 -14.03
CA GLY A 91 7.68 -4.63 -13.68
C GLY A 91 7.27 -5.13 -12.30
N ASP A 92 8.23 -5.32 -11.41
CA ASP A 92 8.02 -5.76 -10.03
C ASP A 92 7.91 -4.60 -9.03
N GLU A 93 7.88 -3.37 -9.51
CA GLU A 93 7.79 -2.18 -8.70
C GLU A 93 6.47 -1.45 -8.91
N TYR A 94 6.11 -0.63 -7.93
CA TYR A 94 4.94 0.26 -7.97
C TYR A 94 5.43 1.67 -7.71
N VAL A 95 5.18 2.55 -8.66
CA VAL A 95 5.80 3.89 -8.74
C VAL A 95 4.79 4.97 -9.08
N ASP A 96 5.25 6.22 -9.09
CA ASP A 96 4.54 7.41 -9.54
C ASP A 96 3.29 7.78 -8.73
N GLY A 97 3.15 7.21 -7.56
CA GLY A 97 2.11 7.59 -6.62
C GLY A 97 2.63 8.35 -5.42
N SER A 98 1.79 8.48 -4.42
CA SER A 98 2.09 9.22 -3.20
C SER A 98 1.74 8.43 -1.95
N ILE A 99 2.38 8.80 -0.85
CA ILE A 99 2.05 8.32 0.49
C ILE A 99 1.91 9.51 1.44
N LEU A 100 0.84 9.51 2.22
CA LEU A 100 0.61 10.47 3.29
C LEU A 100 1.05 9.87 4.61
N ASP A 101 1.84 10.64 5.37
CA ASP A 101 2.03 10.39 6.80
C ASP A 101 1.01 11.21 7.58
N PRO A 102 -0.04 10.61 8.15
CA PRO A 102 -1.08 11.36 8.84
C PRO A 102 -0.62 11.93 10.17
N GLU A 103 0.42 11.39 10.80
CA GLU A 103 0.97 11.93 12.05
C GLU A 103 1.68 13.28 11.83
N GLU A 104 2.36 13.44 10.70
CA GLU A 104 3.06 14.67 10.34
C GLU A 104 2.28 15.55 9.36
N GLY A 105 1.27 14.99 8.70
CA GLY A 105 0.49 15.67 7.68
C GLY A 105 1.26 15.93 6.39
N LYS A 106 2.28 15.14 6.11
CA LYS A 106 3.14 15.29 4.93
C LYS A 106 2.85 14.24 3.88
N VAL A 107 2.90 14.66 2.62
CA VAL A 107 2.74 13.80 1.44
C VAL A 107 4.08 13.65 0.75
N TYR A 108 4.45 12.41 0.49
CA TYR A 108 5.70 12.06 -0.19
C TYR A 108 5.41 11.34 -1.50
N ARG A 109 6.30 11.47 -2.48
CA ARG A 109 6.32 10.54 -3.61
C ARG A 109 6.65 9.15 -3.08
N CYS A 110 6.06 8.12 -3.67
CA CYS A 110 6.11 6.78 -3.12
C CYS A 110 6.58 5.76 -4.15
N LYS A 111 7.33 4.79 -3.67
CA LYS A 111 7.67 3.57 -4.39
C LYS A 111 7.45 2.38 -3.47
N LEU A 112 6.83 1.33 -4.01
CA LEU A 112 6.58 0.09 -3.31
C LEU A 112 7.20 -1.08 -4.07
N TRP A 113 7.69 -2.07 -3.36
CA TRP A 113 8.11 -3.36 -3.92
C TRP A 113 8.09 -4.44 -2.84
N VAL A 114 8.04 -5.69 -3.25
CA VAL A 114 8.04 -6.83 -2.32
C VAL A 114 9.44 -7.43 -2.26
N GLU A 115 9.95 -7.64 -1.05
CA GLU A 115 11.16 -8.42 -0.78
C GLU A 115 10.80 -9.58 0.15
N GLY A 116 10.79 -10.81 -0.38
CA GLY A 116 10.39 -11.98 0.40
C GLY A 116 8.97 -11.84 0.94
N ALA A 117 8.83 -11.86 2.25
CA ALA A 117 7.53 -11.73 2.94
C ALA A 117 7.19 -10.28 3.31
N TYR A 118 8.00 -9.30 2.91
CA TYR A 118 7.87 -7.92 3.32
C TYR A 118 7.48 -7.00 2.17
N LEU A 119 6.68 -6.00 2.48
CA LEU A 119 6.43 -4.86 1.60
C LEU A 119 7.38 -3.73 1.96
N MET A 120 8.21 -3.34 1.00
CA MET A 120 9.11 -2.21 1.14
C MET A 120 8.39 -0.94 0.68
N VAL A 121 8.36 0.06 1.54
CA VAL A 121 7.65 1.32 1.33
C VAL A 121 8.64 2.46 1.42
N ARG A 122 8.87 3.13 0.31
CA ARG A 122 9.83 4.23 0.23
C ARG A 122 9.14 5.54 -0.07
N GLY A 123 9.31 6.50 0.83
CA GLY A 123 8.90 7.88 0.63
C GLY A 123 10.07 8.76 0.20
N TYR A 124 9.86 9.63 -0.77
CA TYR A 124 10.88 10.53 -1.30
C TYR A 124 10.54 11.98 -0.97
N TRP A 125 11.54 12.72 -0.54
CA TRP A 125 11.46 14.14 -0.29
C TRP A 125 12.71 14.84 -0.86
N GLY A 126 12.55 15.51 -2.00
CA GLY A 126 13.68 16.06 -2.72
C GLY A 126 14.70 14.97 -3.08
N PRO A 127 16.00 15.16 -2.77
CA PRO A 127 17.03 14.15 -3.02
C PRO A 127 17.08 13.06 -1.94
N PHE A 128 16.28 13.20 -0.87
CA PHE A 128 16.26 12.28 0.26
C PHE A 128 15.17 11.23 0.12
N TYR A 129 15.38 10.08 0.75
CA TYR A 129 14.34 9.06 0.86
C TYR A 129 14.45 8.32 2.19
N ARG A 130 13.35 7.69 2.58
CA ARG A 130 13.25 6.85 3.75
C ARG A 130 12.46 5.60 3.40
N THR A 131 12.93 4.44 3.82
CA THR A 131 12.33 3.15 3.50
C THR A 131 11.84 2.49 4.78
N GLN A 132 10.56 2.11 4.79
CA GLN A 132 9.97 1.27 5.82
C GLN A 132 9.79 -0.15 5.31
N THR A 133 9.85 -1.11 6.22
CA THR A 133 9.62 -2.52 5.96
C THR A 133 8.33 -2.93 6.67
N TRP A 134 7.27 -3.22 5.90
CA TRP A 134 5.99 -3.63 6.44
C TRP A 134 5.84 -5.15 6.35
N ARG A 135 5.30 -5.77 7.37
CA ARG A 135 5.04 -7.20 7.38
C ARG A 135 3.60 -7.53 7.02
N LYS A 136 3.38 -8.72 6.51
CA LYS A 136 2.03 -9.17 6.19
C LYS A 136 1.19 -9.26 7.47
N SER A 137 -0.04 -8.75 7.41
CA SER A 137 -1.00 -8.89 8.50
C SER A 137 -1.61 -10.29 8.45
N THR A 138 -1.67 -10.91 9.62
CA THR A 138 -2.32 -12.21 9.80
C THR A 138 -3.81 -12.06 10.11
#